data_1fdf6c206065b69a881080aed7b3189c
#
_entry.id   1fdf6c206065b69a881080aed7b3189c
#
_cell.length_a   1.000
_cell.length_b   1.000
_cell.length_c   1.000
_cell.angle_alpha   90.00
_cell.angle_beta   90.00
_cell.angle_gamma   90.00
#
_symmetry.space_group_name_H-M   'P 1'
#
loop_
_entity.id
_entity.type
_entity.pdbx_description
1 polymer ?
#
loop_
_entity_poly.entity_id
_entity_poly.type
_entity_poly.pdbx_seq_one_letter_code
_entity_poly.pdbx_strand_id
1 'polypeptide(L)'
;MKRSMINACIREFEEMLREYRFALPPFLSFTPEEWTQKGHEYDEIRDNALGWDITDYGEGHFEKKGLSLITLRNGNVHNDKYTKCYAEKIIMLREGQLSPNHFHWNKMEDIINRGGGNLIFRLWNATKDGELADTDVLISKDGRSYYAKAGEDIILTPGESLTLYPYCYHEFIIQPGGGKSLIGEVSKCNDDNTDNHFLEAQGRFPSIEEDEPPYRLLCTEYPTARD
;
A
#
# COMPACT_ATOMS: atom_id res chain seq x y z
N MET A 1 5.16 -6.69 15.22
CA MET A 1 3.76 -6.32 15.60
C MET A 1 3.08 -7.46 16.33
N LYS A 2 2.12 -7.18 17.23
CA LYS A 2 1.26 -8.21 17.82
C LYS A 2 0.12 -8.58 16.86
N ARG A 3 -0.29 -9.86 16.85
CA ARG A 3 -1.44 -10.32 16.05
C ARG A 3 -2.73 -9.59 16.44
N SER A 4 -2.94 -9.34 17.73
CA SER A 4 -4.08 -8.57 18.23
C SER A 4 -4.17 -7.17 17.62
N MET A 5 -3.03 -6.50 17.42
CA MET A 5 -2.97 -5.20 16.76
C MET A 5 -3.33 -5.32 15.26
N ILE A 6 -2.81 -6.34 14.56
CA ILE A 6 -3.13 -6.60 13.17
C ILE A 6 -4.63 -6.86 13.00
N ASN A 7 -5.21 -7.70 13.84
CA ASN A 7 -6.64 -7.99 13.85
C ASN A 7 -7.49 -6.74 14.10
N ALA A 8 -7.08 -5.88 15.02
CA ALA A 8 -7.76 -4.60 15.29
C ALA A 8 -7.69 -3.66 14.07
N CYS A 9 -6.54 -3.56 13.40
CA CYS A 9 -6.37 -2.77 12.19
C CYS A 9 -7.27 -3.27 11.06
N ILE A 10 -7.38 -4.58 10.85
CA ILE A 10 -8.25 -5.15 9.82
C ILE A 10 -9.72 -4.81 10.10
N ARG A 11 -10.19 -4.98 11.35
CA ARG A 11 -11.58 -4.64 11.73
C ARG A 11 -11.88 -3.16 11.52
N GLU A 12 -10.99 -2.28 11.93
CA GLU A 12 -11.13 -0.83 11.71
C GLU A 12 -11.18 -0.49 10.22
N PHE A 13 -10.36 -1.15 9.41
CA PHE A 13 -10.36 -0.94 7.96
C PHE A 13 -11.66 -1.45 7.33
N GLU A 14 -12.18 -2.63 7.74
CA GLU A 14 -13.49 -3.12 7.31
C GLU A 14 -14.63 -2.14 7.68
N GLU A 15 -14.56 -1.48 8.84
CA GLU A 15 -15.53 -0.45 9.24
C GLU A 15 -15.46 0.76 8.32
N MET A 16 -14.27 1.29 8.08
CA MET A 16 -14.05 2.39 7.17
C MET A 16 -14.58 2.08 5.75
N LEU A 17 -14.28 0.90 5.22
CA LEU A 17 -14.77 0.48 3.90
C LEU A 17 -16.30 0.39 3.84
N ARG A 18 -16.96 -0.03 4.93
CA ARG A 18 -18.44 -0.02 5.03
C ARG A 18 -18.99 1.41 5.02
N GLU A 19 -18.38 2.34 5.76
CA GLU A 19 -18.75 3.75 5.77
C GLU A 19 -18.65 4.38 4.37
N TYR A 20 -17.59 4.05 3.63
CA TYR A 20 -17.39 4.49 2.26
C TYR A 20 -18.17 3.67 1.22
N ARG A 21 -18.97 2.67 1.65
CA ARG A 21 -19.72 1.75 0.78
C ARG A 21 -18.85 1.05 -0.27
N PHE A 22 -17.61 0.78 0.09
CA PHE A 22 -16.66 0.06 -0.75
C PHE A 22 -16.82 -1.45 -0.54
N ALA A 23 -17.32 -2.15 -1.56
CA ALA A 23 -17.49 -3.60 -1.51
C ALA A 23 -16.16 -4.32 -1.77
N LEU A 24 -15.80 -5.24 -0.88
CA LEU A 24 -14.60 -6.06 -1.00
C LEU A 24 -14.87 -7.34 -1.80
N PRO A 25 -13.88 -7.86 -2.54
CA PRO A 25 -13.92 -9.22 -3.08
C PRO A 25 -14.14 -10.26 -1.98
N PRO A 26 -14.94 -11.33 -2.22
CA PRO A 26 -15.29 -12.31 -1.18
C PRO A 26 -14.11 -12.97 -0.47
N PHE A 27 -12.98 -13.19 -1.15
CA PHE A 27 -11.81 -13.86 -0.57
C PHE A 27 -11.21 -13.10 0.62
N LEU A 28 -11.39 -11.79 0.69
CA LEU A 28 -10.93 -10.95 1.82
C LEU A 28 -11.71 -11.19 3.11
N SER A 29 -12.86 -11.84 3.01
CA SER A 29 -13.68 -12.21 4.16
C SER A 29 -13.45 -13.66 4.64
N PHE A 30 -12.64 -14.44 3.93
CA PHE A 30 -12.38 -15.83 4.33
C PHE A 30 -11.66 -15.89 5.68
N THR A 31 -12.10 -16.85 6.51
CA THR A 31 -11.40 -17.17 7.75
C THR A 31 -10.13 -17.99 7.47
N PRO A 32 -9.20 -18.09 8.44
CA PRO A 32 -8.06 -18.99 8.32
C PRO A 32 -8.46 -20.44 8.00
N GLU A 33 -9.55 -20.94 8.61
CA GLU A 33 -10.07 -22.29 8.39
C GLU A 33 -10.63 -22.47 6.98
N GLU A 34 -11.34 -21.47 6.46
CA GLU A 34 -11.85 -21.49 5.09
C GLU A 34 -10.70 -21.52 4.07
N TRP A 35 -9.59 -20.81 4.35
CA TRP A 35 -8.41 -20.83 3.50
C TRP A 35 -7.78 -22.21 3.38
N THR A 36 -7.82 -23.04 4.43
CA THR A 36 -7.31 -24.43 4.38
C THR A 36 -8.11 -25.34 3.43
N GLN A 37 -9.29 -24.91 2.99
CA GLN A 37 -10.16 -25.66 2.08
C GLN A 37 -10.07 -25.17 0.62
N LYS A 38 -9.28 -24.13 0.33
CA LYS A 38 -9.18 -23.54 -1.01
C LYS A 38 -8.14 -24.26 -1.85
N GLY A 39 -8.56 -24.71 -3.03
CA GLY A 39 -7.73 -25.41 -4.01
C GLY A 39 -6.95 -24.46 -4.92
N HIS A 40 -6.50 -25.00 -6.04
CA HIS A 40 -5.68 -24.32 -7.05
C HIS A 40 -6.40 -23.20 -7.80
N GLU A 41 -7.73 -23.13 -7.76
CA GLU A 41 -8.52 -22.02 -8.32
C GLU A 41 -8.26 -20.68 -7.61
N TYR A 42 -7.59 -20.69 -6.45
CA TYR A 42 -7.15 -19.50 -5.70
C TYR A 42 -5.65 -19.21 -5.83
N ASP A 43 -4.93 -19.90 -6.72
CA ASP A 43 -3.48 -19.71 -6.85
C ASP A 43 -3.10 -18.29 -7.25
N GLU A 44 -3.87 -17.61 -8.10
CA GLU A 44 -3.59 -16.22 -8.45
C GLU A 44 -3.55 -15.31 -7.22
N ILE A 45 -4.36 -15.55 -6.21
CA ILE A 45 -4.39 -14.77 -4.98
C ILE A 45 -3.09 -14.99 -4.19
N ARG A 46 -2.63 -16.25 -4.08
CA ARG A 46 -1.40 -16.63 -3.39
C ARG A 46 -0.16 -16.11 -4.11
N ASP A 47 -0.07 -16.42 -5.41
CA ASP A 47 1.10 -16.15 -6.23
C ASP A 47 1.34 -14.64 -6.45
N ASN A 48 0.28 -13.83 -6.45
CA ASN A 48 0.34 -12.40 -6.70
C ASN A 48 0.15 -11.56 -5.43
N ALA A 49 0.21 -12.20 -4.25
CA ALA A 49 0.10 -11.58 -2.94
C ALA A 49 -1.13 -10.66 -2.81
N LEU A 50 -2.31 -11.11 -3.29
CA LEU A 50 -3.55 -10.37 -3.10
C LEU A 50 -4.02 -10.52 -1.66
N GLY A 51 -4.62 -9.47 -1.09
CA GLY A 51 -5.22 -9.56 0.24
C GLY A 51 -4.76 -8.50 1.23
N TRP A 52 -4.97 -8.80 2.49
CA TRP A 52 -4.63 -7.94 3.62
C TRP A 52 -3.12 -7.85 3.80
N ASP A 53 -2.64 -6.63 4.04
CA ASP A 53 -1.25 -6.36 4.34
C ASP A 53 -1.18 -5.22 5.37
N ILE A 54 -0.76 -5.55 6.58
CA ILE A 54 -0.60 -4.62 7.70
C ILE A 54 0.88 -4.66 8.09
N THR A 55 1.56 -3.54 7.96
CA THR A 55 3.00 -3.50 8.15
C THR A 55 3.44 -2.31 8.99
N ASP A 56 4.45 -2.52 9.82
CA ASP A 56 5.25 -1.49 10.49
C ASP A 56 6.67 -1.43 9.91
N TYR A 57 6.85 -2.00 8.72
CA TYR A 57 8.12 -2.11 8.02
C TYR A 57 9.23 -2.83 8.83
N GLY A 58 8.83 -3.62 9.82
CA GLY A 58 9.74 -4.35 10.71
C GLY A 58 10.35 -3.50 11.83
N GLU A 59 9.92 -2.26 12.00
CA GLU A 59 10.52 -1.32 12.97
C GLU A 59 9.83 -1.30 14.35
N GLY A 60 8.66 -1.91 14.49
CA GLY A 60 7.96 -1.97 15.78
C GLY A 60 7.21 -0.70 16.19
N HIS A 61 7.06 0.26 15.29
CA HIS A 61 6.44 1.57 15.56
C HIS A 61 5.26 1.89 14.64
N PHE A 62 4.31 0.95 14.52
CA PHE A 62 3.15 1.03 13.61
C PHE A 62 2.41 2.38 13.64
N GLU A 63 2.22 2.97 14.83
CA GLU A 63 1.49 4.25 14.97
C GLU A 63 2.22 5.48 14.40
N LYS A 64 3.52 5.35 14.11
CA LYS A 64 4.34 6.42 13.51
C LYS A 64 4.76 6.10 12.09
N LYS A 65 5.09 4.84 11.81
CA LYS A 65 5.58 4.34 10.55
C LYS A 65 4.85 3.02 10.29
N GLY A 66 3.73 3.09 9.65
CA GLY A 66 2.87 1.94 9.44
C GLY A 66 1.88 2.15 8.31
N LEU A 67 1.45 1.06 7.73
CA LEU A 67 0.52 1.05 6.63
C LEU A 67 -0.47 -0.11 6.78
N SER A 68 -1.74 0.19 6.51
CA SER A 68 -2.78 -0.83 6.35
C SER A 68 -3.27 -0.79 4.92
N LEU A 69 -3.08 -1.87 4.17
CA LEU A 69 -3.50 -1.93 2.78
C LEU A 69 -4.15 -3.26 2.41
N ILE A 70 -4.86 -3.25 1.31
CA ILE A 70 -5.44 -4.41 0.66
C ILE A 70 -5.01 -4.39 -0.81
N THR A 71 -4.34 -5.42 -1.27
CA THR A 71 -4.14 -5.64 -2.69
C THR A 71 -5.36 -6.34 -3.27
N LEU A 72 -6.16 -5.61 -4.04
CA LEU A 72 -7.40 -6.12 -4.65
C LEU A 72 -7.13 -6.93 -5.90
N ARG A 73 -6.16 -6.53 -6.68
CA ARG A 73 -5.66 -7.21 -7.88
C ARG A 73 -4.22 -6.85 -8.16
N ASN A 74 -3.50 -7.78 -8.75
CA ASN A 74 -2.12 -7.59 -9.18
C ASN A 74 -1.82 -8.56 -10.33
N GLY A 75 -0.86 -8.19 -11.18
CA GLY A 75 -0.18 -9.10 -12.09
C GLY A 75 1.04 -9.75 -11.42
N ASN A 76 1.88 -10.37 -12.22
CA ASN A 76 3.14 -10.95 -11.75
C ASN A 76 4.22 -10.78 -12.81
N VAL A 77 5.21 -9.95 -12.53
CA VAL A 77 6.31 -9.67 -13.48
C VAL A 77 7.30 -10.82 -13.63
N HIS A 78 7.22 -11.82 -12.74
CA HIS A 78 8.09 -12.98 -12.70
C HIS A 78 7.40 -14.29 -13.15
N ASN A 79 6.10 -14.23 -13.50
CA ASN A 79 5.33 -15.40 -13.87
C ASN A 79 4.36 -15.09 -15.01
N ASP A 80 4.70 -15.51 -16.21
CA ASP A 80 3.93 -15.29 -17.44
C ASP A 80 2.53 -15.94 -17.44
N LYS A 81 2.22 -16.82 -16.48
CA LYS A 81 0.87 -17.36 -16.25
C LYS A 81 -0.14 -16.23 -15.98
N TYR A 82 0.32 -15.12 -15.36
CA TYR A 82 -0.52 -14.00 -14.95
C TYR A 82 -0.26 -12.79 -15.85
N THR A 83 -1.15 -12.54 -16.79
CA THR A 83 -0.96 -11.56 -17.89
C THR A 83 -1.42 -10.14 -17.54
N LYS A 84 -1.97 -9.89 -16.33
CA LYS A 84 -2.32 -8.54 -15.90
C LYS A 84 -1.06 -7.68 -15.79
N CYS A 85 -1.08 -6.50 -16.39
CA CYS A 85 0.03 -5.55 -16.34
C CYS A 85 -0.21 -4.39 -15.34
N TYR A 86 -1.20 -4.53 -14.46
CA TYR A 86 -1.67 -3.51 -13.53
C TYR A 86 -1.97 -4.11 -12.15
N ALA A 87 -2.00 -3.22 -11.16
CA ALA A 87 -2.43 -3.52 -9.80
C ALA A 87 -3.44 -2.47 -9.31
N GLU A 88 -4.24 -2.86 -8.33
CA GLU A 88 -5.10 -1.96 -7.56
C GLU A 88 -4.98 -2.30 -6.08
N LYS A 89 -4.76 -1.27 -5.28
CA LYS A 89 -4.74 -1.37 -3.81
C LYS A 89 -5.66 -0.33 -3.20
N ILE A 90 -6.16 -0.66 -2.02
CA ILE A 90 -6.83 0.28 -1.13
C ILE A 90 -6.03 0.36 0.16
N ILE A 91 -5.82 1.58 0.62
CA ILE A 91 -4.97 1.89 1.77
C ILE A 91 -5.81 2.66 2.80
N MET A 92 -5.70 2.29 4.05
CA MET A 92 -6.12 3.11 5.19
C MET A 92 -4.86 3.67 5.86
N LEU A 93 -4.76 4.99 5.91
CA LEU A 93 -3.74 5.70 6.67
C LEU A 93 -4.40 6.40 7.85
N ARG A 94 -3.73 6.41 9.01
CA ARG A 94 -4.15 7.17 10.20
C ARG A 94 -3.29 8.42 10.34
N GLU A 95 -3.85 9.47 10.92
CA GLU A 95 -3.06 10.64 11.32
C GLU A 95 -1.91 10.24 12.24
N GLY A 96 -0.75 10.82 11.99
CA GLY A 96 0.48 10.48 12.69
C GLY A 96 1.32 9.36 12.05
N GLN A 97 0.74 8.60 11.11
CA GLN A 97 1.49 7.62 10.32
C GLN A 97 2.16 8.28 9.11
N LEU A 98 3.39 7.89 8.86
CA LEU A 98 4.17 8.25 7.68
C LEU A 98 4.30 7.03 6.77
N SER A 99 3.97 7.17 5.48
CA SER A 99 4.46 6.26 4.45
C SER A 99 5.93 6.58 4.19
N PRO A 100 6.87 5.64 4.42
CA PRO A 100 8.30 5.91 4.33
C PRO A 100 8.73 6.39 2.94
N ASN A 101 9.70 7.30 2.90
CA ASN A 101 10.21 7.84 1.65
C ASN A 101 10.88 6.75 0.81
N HIS A 102 10.36 6.51 -0.39
CA HIS A 102 10.83 5.51 -1.32
C HIS A 102 10.50 5.89 -2.77
N PHE A 103 11.11 5.21 -3.72
CA PHE A 103 10.71 5.23 -5.13
C PHE A 103 10.63 3.82 -5.70
N HIS A 104 10.05 3.70 -6.88
CA HIS A 104 9.98 2.45 -7.64
C HIS A 104 10.90 2.52 -8.86
N TRP A 105 11.62 1.43 -9.13
CA TRP A 105 12.48 1.35 -10.33
C TRP A 105 11.66 1.32 -11.62
N ASN A 106 10.53 0.60 -11.63
CA ASN A 106 9.72 0.34 -12.82
C ASN A 106 8.26 0.74 -12.67
N LYS A 107 7.71 0.66 -11.45
CA LYS A 107 6.30 0.91 -11.19
C LYS A 107 6.00 2.41 -11.33
N MET A 108 4.98 2.71 -12.12
CA MET A 108 4.27 3.97 -12.17
C MET A 108 2.92 3.76 -11.50
N GLU A 109 2.49 4.71 -10.69
CA GLU A 109 1.26 4.62 -9.92
C GLU A 109 0.53 5.94 -9.83
N ASP A 110 -0.79 5.86 -9.70
CA ASP A 110 -1.64 6.97 -9.26
C ASP A 110 -2.09 6.72 -7.84
N ILE A 111 -1.84 7.68 -6.95
CA ILE A 111 -2.37 7.70 -5.60
C ILE A 111 -3.56 8.66 -5.55
N ILE A 112 -4.70 8.15 -5.10
CA ILE A 112 -5.99 8.83 -5.16
C ILE A 112 -6.52 9.00 -3.74
N ASN A 113 -6.79 10.23 -3.31
CA ASN A 113 -7.51 10.46 -2.05
C ASN A 113 -8.99 10.12 -2.26
N ARG A 114 -9.42 8.97 -1.76
CA ARG A 114 -10.82 8.49 -1.88
C ARG A 114 -11.76 9.09 -0.83
N GLY A 115 -11.18 9.70 0.22
CA GLY A 115 -11.96 10.38 1.26
C GLY A 115 -11.27 10.37 2.61
N GLY A 116 -11.78 11.18 3.53
CA GLY A 116 -11.18 11.42 4.84
C GLY A 116 -10.37 12.71 4.86
N GLY A 117 -9.26 12.73 5.58
CA GLY A 117 -8.37 13.90 5.66
C GLY A 117 -7.65 14.18 4.34
N ASN A 118 -7.15 15.40 4.20
CA ASN A 118 -6.24 15.72 3.11
C ASN A 118 -4.93 14.97 3.27
N LEU A 119 -4.32 14.58 2.14
CA LEU A 119 -2.99 14.00 2.11
C LEU A 119 -1.96 15.07 1.78
N ILE A 120 -0.82 15.01 2.42
CA ILE A 120 0.36 15.84 2.09
C ILE A 120 1.41 14.91 1.53
N PHE A 121 1.78 15.11 0.28
CA PHE A 121 2.89 14.43 -0.38
C PHE A 121 4.11 15.33 -0.43
N ARG A 122 5.30 14.73 -0.30
CA ARG A 122 6.59 15.36 -0.60
C ARG A 122 7.32 14.49 -1.60
N LEU A 123 7.82 15.12 -2.65
CA LEU A 123 8.42 14.43 -3.78
C LEU A 123 9.83 14.93 -4.06
N TRP A 124 10.70 14.03 -4.52
CA TRP A 124 12.04 14.33 -5.02
C TRP A 124 12.36 13.47 -6.23
N ASN A 125 13.14 13.99 -7.15
CA ASN A 125 13.74 13.13 -8.16
C ASN A 125 14.86 12.29 -7.53
N ALA A 126 15.04 11.05 -8.00
CA ALA A 126 16.20 10.25 -7.64
C ALA A 126 17.39 10.60 -8.56
N THR A 127 18.59 10.61 -8.01
CA THR A 127 19.84 10.61 -8.80
C THR A 127 20.06 9.21 -9.40
N LYS A 128 21.05 9.07 -10.27
CA LYS A 128 21.44 7.77 -10.84
C LYS A 128 21.91 6.77 -9.77
N ASP A 129 22.43 7.29 -8.67
CA ASP A 129 22.95 6.48 -7.56
C ASP A 129 21.86 6.20 -6.49
N GLY A 130 20.61 6.62 -6.73
CA GLY A 130 19.49 6.40 -5.82
C GLY A 130 19.39 7.40 -4.67
N GLU A 131 20.10 8.53 -4.73
CA GLU A 131 20.03 9.58 -3.73
C GLU A 131 18.96 10.62 -4.08
N LEU A 132 18.55 11.44 -3.11
CA LEU A 132 17.65 12.58 -3.34
C LEU A 132 18.34 13.66 -4.18
N ALA A 133 17.66 14.13 -5.23
CA ALA A 133 18.12 15.26 -6.02
C ALA A 133 17.40 16.55 -5.61
N ASP A 134 18.15 17.64 -5.45
CA ASP A 134 17.60 19.00 -5.21
C ASP A 134 17.28 19.69 -6.55
N THR A 135 16.35 19.08 -7.29
CA THR A 135 15.87 19.60 -8.58
C THR A 135 14.36 19.73 -8.56
N ASP A 136 13.81 20.65 -9.35
CA ASP A 136 12.36 20.78 -9.51
C ASP A 136 11.76 19.44 -9.98
N VAL A 137 10.64 19.04 -9.35
CA VAL A 137 9.94 17.77 -9.61
C VAL A 137 8.73 18.05 -10.49
N LEU A 138 8.56 17.25 -11.54
CA LEU A 138 7.34 17.28 -12.35
C LEU A 138 6.18 16.68 -11.56
N ILE A 139 5.17 17.48 -11.28
CA ILE A 139 3.93 17.06 -10.63
C ILE A 139 2.88 16.80 -11.72
N SER A 140 2.23 15.64 -11.65
CA SER A 140 1.06 15.32 -12.46
C SER A 140 -0.13 15.04 -11.53
N LYS A 141 -1.02 16.02 -11.43
CA LYS A 141 -2.19 16.00 -10.53
C LYS A 141 -3.46 16.16 -11.36
N ASP A 142 -4.31 15.12 -11.37
CA ASP A 142 -5.58 15.10 -12.11
C ASP A 142 -5.46 15.51 -13.58
N GLY A 143 -4.40 15.01 -14.27
CA GLY A 143 -4.12 15.35 -15.67
C GLY A 143 -3.52 16.74 -15.90
N ARG A 144 -3.27 17.52 -14.83
CA ARG A 144 -2.56 18.82 -14.89
C ARG A 144 -1.12 18.64 -14.46
N SER A 145 -0.19 19.16 -15.27
CA SER A 145 1.24 19.09 -15.00
C SER A 145 1.82 20.48 -14.66
N TYR A 146 2.69 20.50 -13.65
CA TYR A 146 3.45 21.70 -13.24
C TYR A 146 4.73 21.26 -12.51
N TYR A 147 5.61 22.19 -12.18
CA TYR A 147 6.81 21.91 -11.41
C TYR A 147 6.68 22.43 -9.99
N ALA A 148 7.17 21.67 -9.01
CA ALA A 148 7.30 22.03 -7.61
C ALA A 148 8.76 21.86 -7.17
N LYS A 149 9.14 22.49 -6.07
CA LYS A 149 10.47 22.28 -5.48
C LYS A 149 10.57 20.90 -4.85
N ALA A 150 11.79 20.35 -4.84
CA ALA A 150 12.06 19.11 -4.10
C ALA A 150 11.59 19.24 -2.64
N GLY A 151 10.77 18.29 -2.18
CA GLY A 151 10.23 18.26 -0.81
C GLY A 151 9.14 19.29 -0.50
N GLU A 152 8.65 20.03 -1.50
CA GLU A 152 7.49 20.93 -1.32
C GLU A 152 6.23 20.13 -1.02
N ASP A 153 5.40 20.65 -0.10
CA ASP A 153 4.12 20.02 0.27
C ASP A 153 3.11 20.09 -0.88
N ILE A 154 2.72 18.92 -1.40
CA ILE A 154 1.67 18.76 -2.41
C ILE A 154 0.43 18.22 -1.72
N ILE A 155 -0.61 19.03 -1.64
CA ILE A 155 -1.86 18.64 -0.95
C ILE A 155 -2.81 17.97 -1.94
N LEU A 156 -3.33 16.80 -1.56
CA LEU A 156 -4.45 16.13 -2.23
C LEU A 156 -5.69 16.17 -1.32
N THR A 157 -6.70 16.86 -1.75
CA THR A 157 -8.02 16.82 -1.12
C THR A 157 -8.83 15.62 -1.61
N PRO A 158 -9.90 15.19 -0.91
CA PRO A 158 -10.74 14.09 -1.35
C PRO A 158 -11.21 14.23 -2.81
N GLY A 159 -10.97 13.19 -3.60
CA GLY A 159 -11.24 13.10 -5.03
C GLY A 159 -10.03 13.37 -5.92
N GLU A 160 -9.01 14.06 -5.44
CA GLU A 160 -7.79 14.37 -6.22
C GLU A 160 -6.83 13.18 -6.28
N SER A 161 -6.03 13.13 -7.34
CA SER A 161 -5.02 12.11 -7.57
C SER A 161 -3.66 12.69 -7.96
N LEU A 162 -2.61 11.93 -7.68
CA LEU A 162 -1.23 12.26 -8.00
C LEU A 162 -0.56 11.09 -8.70
N THR A 163 0.00 11.32 -9.89
CA THR A 163 0.79 10.33 -10.62
C THR A 163 2.23 10.36 -10.12
N LEU A 164 2.73 9.21 -9.68
CA LEU A 164 4.10 8.98 -9.27
C LEU A 164 4.84 8.20 -10.35
N TYR A 165 5.89 8.81 -10.90
CA TYR A 165 6.71 8.20 -11.95
C TYR A 165 7.81 7.32 -11.33
N PRO A 166 8.36 6.35 -12.07
CA PRO A 166 9.59 5.67 -11.66
C PRO A 166 10.69 6.68 -11.33
N TYR A 167 11.56 6.34 -10.35
CA TYR A 167 12.63 7.22 -9.84
C TYR A 167 12.16 8.53 -9.20
N CYS A 168 10.88 8.62 -8.82
CA CYS A 168 10.35 9.74 -8.04
C CYS A 168 10.19 9.30 -6.58
N TYR A 169 11.07 9.75 -5.71
CA TYR A 169 10.94 9.58 -4.27
C TYR A 169 9.66 10.24 -3.78
N HIS A 170 8.94 9.54 -2.94
CA HIS A 170 7.71 10.04 -2.36
C HIS A 170 7.51 9.54 -0.93
N GLU A 171 7.00 10.42 -0.12
CA GLU A 171 6.43 10.13 1.20
C GLU A 171 5.10 10.85 1.32
N PHE A 172 4.23 10.37 2.18
CA PHE A 172 2.98 11.06 2.45
C PHE A 172 2.46 10.83 3.86
N ILE A 173 1.73 11.80 4.34
CA ILE A 173 1.05 11.82 5.63
C ILE A 173 -0.36 12.34 5.46
N ILE A 174 -1.19 12.16 6.47
CA ILE A 174 -2.45 12.91 6.60
C ILE A 174 -2.14 14.30 7.15
N GLN A 175 -2.77 15.33 6.60
CA GLN A 175 -2.71 16.68 7.15
C GLN A 175 -3.21 16.67 8.61
N PRO A 176 -2.48 17.33 9.56
CA PRO A 176 -2.89 17.38 10.96
C PRO A 176 -4.36 17.81 11.16
N GLY A 177 -5.10 17.09 11.99
CA GLY A 177 -6.53 17.24 12.20
C GLY A 177 -7.41 16.47 11.19
N GLY A 178 -6.80 15.70 10.26
CA GLY A 178 -7.51 14.94 9.23
C GLY A 178 -7.99 13.55 9.67
N GLY A 179 -7.52 13.04 10.80
CA GLY A 179 -7.94 11.77 11.38
C GLY A 179 -7.50 10.54 10.55
N LYS A 180 -8.34 10.04 9.66
CA LYS A 180 -8.06 8.89 8.79
C LYS A 180 -8.38 9.21 7.33
N SER A 181 -7.69 8.53 6.40
CA SER A 181 -7.97 8.66 4.97
C SER A 181 -8.05 7.29 4.30
N LEU A 182 -9.03 7.16 3.41
CA LEU A 182 -9.14 6.06 2.46
C LEU A 182 -8.44 6.49 1.17
N ILE A 183 -7.49 5.67 0.74
CA ILE A 183 -6.60 5.99 -0.37
C ILE A 183 -6.68 4.84 -1.38
N GLY A 184 -6.81 5.17 -2.66
CA GLY A 184 -6.69 4.21 -3.76
C GLY A 184 -5.31 4.30 -4.39
N GLU A 185 -4.76 3.17 -4.79
CA GLU A 185 -3.58 3.07 -5.65
C GLU A 185 -3.97 2.28 -6.91
N VAL A 186 -3.70 2.86 -8.07
CA VAL A 186 -3.77 2.17 -9.36
C VAL A 186 -2.38 2.25 -9.98
N SER A 187 -1.79 1.10 -10.32
CA SER A 187 -0.39 1.07 -10.74
C SER A 187 -0.12 0.03 -11.81
N LYS A 188 1.08 0.03 -12.37
CA LYS A 188 1.66 -1.18 -12.97
C LYS A 188 1.71 -2.30 -11.93
N CYS A 189 2.06 -3.52 -12.37
CA CYS A 189 2.24 -4.65 -11.45
C CYS A 189 3.12 -4.25 -10.26
N ASN A 190 2.66 -4.62 -9.07
CA ASN A 190 3.39 -4.42 -7.83
C ASN A 190 4.35 -5.59 -7.60
N ASP A 191 5.59 -5.28 -7.31
CA ASP A 191 6.62 -6.21 -6.86
C ASP A 191 7.31 -5.63 -5.62
N ASP A 192 6.84 -6.03 -4.46
CA ASP A 192 7.35 -5.55 -3.17
C ASP A 192 8.77 -6.05 -2.86
N ASN A 193 9.27 -7.06 -3.59
CA ASN A 193 10.56 -7.65 -3.31
C ASN A 193 11.71 -6.96 -4.06
N THR A 194 11.49 -6.47 -5.28
CA THR A 194 12.58 -5.97 -6.13
C THR A 194 12.38 -4.57 -6.68
N ASP A 195 11.16 -4.01 -6.63
CA ASP A 195 10.86 -2.72 -7.26
C ASP A 195 10.88 -1.52 -6.30
N ASN A 196 10.90 -1.76 -4.98
CA ASN A 196 10.96 -0.68 -3.98
C ASN A 196 12.40 -0.31 -3.64
N HIS A 197 12.70 0.98 -3.62
CA HIS A 197 13.95 1.53 -3.09
C HIS A 197 13.64 2.54 -1.99
N PHE A 198 13.85 2.14 -0.73
CA PHE A 198 13.64 2.99 0.42
C PHE A 198 14.86 3.89 0.65
N LEU A 199 14.62 5.17 0.94
CA LEU A 199 15.69 6.12 1.27
C LEU A 199 16.48 5.68 2.51
N GLU A 200 15.78 5.19 3.53
CA GLU A 200 16.37 4.54 4.69
C GLU A 200 16.17 3.04 4.58
N ALA A 201 17.23 2.26 4.79
CA ALA A 201 17.15 0.80 4.74
C ALA A 201 16.17 0.28 5.80
N GLN A 202 15.15 -0.45 5.37
CA GLN A 202 14.11 -1.00 6.25
C GLN A 202 13.52 -2.29 5.67
N GLY A 203 12.77 -3.02 6.51
CA GLY A 203 11.99 -4.16 6.06
C GLY A 203 10.75 -3.75 5.27
N ARG A 204 10.05 -4.75 4.69
CA ARG A 204 8.76 -4.54 4.04
C ARG A 204 7.61 -5.12 4.88
N PHE A 205 7.84 -6.26 5.52
CA PHE A 205 6.83 -7.00 6.29
C PHE A 205 7.15 -6.97 7.79
N PRO A 206 6.12 -7.03 8.66
CA PRO A 206 6.33 -7.04 10.11
C PRO A 206 6.86 -8.39 10.58
N SER A 207 7.58 -8.38 11.71
CA SER A 207 7.72 -9.56 12.56
C SER A 207 6.48 -9.69 13.44
N ILE A 208 5.79 -10.82 13.40
CA ILE A 208 4.50 -11.01 14.08
C ILE A 208 4.70 -11.82 15.37
N GLU A 209 4.21 -11.26 16.49
CA GLU A 209 4.05 -11.95 17.76
C GLU A 209 2.59 -12.48 17.84
N GLU A 210 2.43 -13.79 17.90
CA GLU A 210 1.12 -14.47 17.90
C GLU A 210 0.53 -14.50 19.33
N ASP A 211 -0.04 -13.37 19.76
CA ASP A 211 -0.71 -13.23 21.05
C ASP A 211 -2.22 -13.58 21.03
N GLU A 212 -2.80 -13.74 19.85
CA GLU A 212 -4.16 -14.26 19.62
C GLU A 212 -4.26 -14.93 18.22
N PRO A 213 -5.30 -15.72 17.94
CA PRO A 213 -5.53 -16.27 16.60
C PRO A 213 -5.75 -15.18 15.55
N PRO A 214 -5.32 -15.38 14.30
CA PRO A 214 -5.56 -14.42 13.22
C PRO A 214 -7.07 -14.33 12.90
N TYR A 215 -7.56 -13.09 12.81
CA TYR A 215 -8.93 -12.80 12.36
C TYR A 215 -9.07 -13.01 10.85
N ARG A 216 -8.09 -12.54 10.09
CA ARG A 216 -7.89 -12.77 8.67
C ARG A 216 -6.42 -13.11 8.44
N LEU A 217 -6.11 -13.85 7.39
CA LEU A 217 -4.73 -14.07 6.97
C LEU A 217 -4.22 -12.88 6.17
N LEU A 218 -2.96 -12.51 6.39
CA LEU A 218 -2.26 -11.57 5.53
C LEU A 218 -1.90 -12.25 4.20
N CYS A 219 -1.61 -11.45 3.19
CA CYS A 219 -1.27 -11.92 1.84
C CYS A 219 -0.04 -12.85 1.79
N THR A 220 0.79 -12.83 2.83
CA THR A 220 1.97 -13.68 2.98
C THR A 220 1.73 -14.97 3.79
N GLU A 221 0.51 -15.19 4.29
CA GLU A 221 0.19 -16.26 5.25
C GLU A 221 -0.72 -17.35 4.68
N TYR A 222 -1.11 -17.26 3.42
CA TYR A 222 -2.02 -18.24 2.84
C TYR A 222 -1.42 -19.64 2.82
N PRO A 223 -2.19 -20.67 3.25
CA PRO A 223 -1.74 -22.05 3.13
C PRO A 223 -1.61 -22.46 1.66
N THR A 224 -0.84 -23.50 1.41
CA THR A 224 -0.78 -24.15 0.10
C THR A 224 -2.16 -24.60 -0.34
N ALA A 225 -2.36 -24.65 -1.66
CA ALA A 225 -3.61 -25.14 -2.23
C ALA A 225 -3.92 -26.57 -1.73
N ARG A 226 -5.19 -26.84 -1.50
CA ARG A 226 -5.67 -28.20 -1.25
C ARG A 226 -5.82 -28.94 -2.59
N ASP A 227 -5.27 -30.14 -2.67
CA ASP A 227 -5.45 -31.10 -3.79
C ASP A 227 -6.91 -31.57 -3.92
#